data_ed67a66e20f20f481973e2b908001981
#
_entry.id   ed67a66e20f20f481973e2b908001981
#
_cell.length_a   1.000
_cell.length_b   1.000
_cell.length_c   1.000
_cell.angle_alpha   90.00
_cell.angle_beta   90.00
_cell.angle_gamma   90.00
#
_symmetry.space_group_name_H-M   'P 1'
#
loop_
_entity.id
_entity.type
_entity.pdbx_description
1 polymer ?
#
loop_
_entity_poly.entity_id
_entity_poly.type
_entity_poly.pdbx_seq_one_letter_code
_entity_poly.pdbx_strand_id
1 'polypeptide(L)'
;MAPPRIAPCLWFDTQAEEAAKYYTGIFKNSRITRVNRYPDAGFETHHRPAGMVMTVEFELDGLSFTALNGGPEFTFNEAVSLQKFCKDQQEIDYYWDKLGAGGDPKAQACGWLKDRYGLSWQVVPEGMDEMFKDETSPNAKRAMEAMLKMKKIDMAEIQRAYDGKSLQTATV
;
A
#
# COMPACT_ATOMS: atom_id res chain seq x y z
N MET A 1 -15.60 19.39 -8.82
CA MET A 1 -14.73 18.76 -9.84
C MET A 1 -15.47 17.54 -10.41
N ALA A 2 -15.28 17.26 -11.70
CA ALA A 2 -15.80 16.01 -12.28
C ALA A 2 -15.10 14.80 -11.61
N PRO A 3 -15.80 13.67 -11.40
CA PRO A 3 -15.16 12.47 -10.84
C PRO A 3 -14.04 11.98 -11.77
N PRO A 4 -13.01 11.32 -11.21
CA PRO A 4 -11.95 10.74 -12.04
C PRO A 4 -12.56 9.70 -13.01
N ARG A 5 -12.02 9.65 -14.23
CA ARG A 5 -12.52 8.70 -15.25
C ARG A 5 -12.10 7.26 -14.98
N ILE A 6 -11.05 7.04 -14.18
CA ILE A 6 -10.54 5.75 -13.76
C ILE A 6 -10.21 5.85 -12.28
N ALA A 7 -10.66 4.90 -11.48
CA ALA A 7 -10.35 4.77 -10.08
C ALA A 7 -10.21 3.27 -9.71
N PRO A 8 -9.30 2.90 -8.81
CA PRO A 8 -9.23 1.55 -8.29
C PRO A 8 -10.51 1.17 -7.54
N CYS A 9 -10.99 -0.07 -7.78
CA CYS A 9 -12.06 -0.67 -7.00
C CYS A 9 -11.49 -1.85 -6.21
N LEU A 10 -11.59 -1.78 -4.89
CA LEU A 10 -11.09 -2.78 -3.96
C LEU A 10 -12.24 -3.69 -3.55
N TRP A 11 -12.13 -4.98 -3.82
CA TRP A 11 -13.16 -5.97 -3.50
C TRP A 11 -12.94 -6.54 -2.11
N PHE A 12 -13.96 -6.46 -1.27
CA PHE A 12 -14.01 -7.05 0.06
C PHE A 12 -15.18 -8.01 0.18
N ASP A 13 -15.11 -8.96 1.10
CA ASP A 13 -16.31 -9.72 1.47
C ASP A 13 -17.34 -8.81 2.15
N THR A 14 -17.01 -8.24 3.31
CA THR A 14 -17.93 -7.39 4.11
C THR A 14 -17.23 -6.18 4.74
N GLN A 15 -15.93 -6.01 4.57
CA GLN A 15 -15.10 -5.08 5.35
C GLN A 15 -14.88 -3.71 4.66
N ALA A 16 -15.61 -3.38 3.57
CA ALA A 16 -15.34 -2.17 2.77
C ALA A 16 -15.33 -0.87 3.61
N GLU A 17 -16.29 -0.70 4.52
CA GLU A 17 -16.37 0.50 5.36
C GLU A 17 -15.26 0.55 6.42
N GLU A 18 -14.96 -0.59 7.04
CA GLU A 18 -13.86 -0.72 8.00
C GLU A 18 -12.52 -0.42 7.34
N ALA A 19 -12.27 -1.00 6.15
CA ALA A 19 -11.06 -0.78 5.39
C ALA A 19 -10.90 0.69 4.95
N ALA A 20 -11.97 1.33 4.46
CA ALA A 20 -11.94 2.74 4.10
C ALA A 20 -11.62 3.64 5.31
N LYS A 21 -12.21 3.36 6.49
CA LYS A 21 -11.89 4.07 7.75
C LYS A 21 -10.44 3.84 8.17
N TYR A 22 -9.95 2.61 8.06
CA TYR A 22 -8.55 2.27 8.37
C TYR A 22 -7.59 3.06 7.48
N TYR A 23 -7.77 3.03 6.17
CA TYR A 23 -6.87 3.75 5.25
C TYR A 23 -6.96 5.26 5.44
N THR A 24 -8.16 5.84 5.52
CA THR A 24 -8.31 7.29 5.73
C THR A 24 -7.79 7.76 7.09
N GLY A 25 -7.66 6.86 8.07
CA GLY A 25 -7.00 7.13 9.36
C GLY A 25 -5.47 7.09 9.32
N ILE A 26 -4.88 6.46 8.28
CA ILE A 26 -3.42 6.35 8.10
C ILE A 26 -2.88 7.48 7.23
N PHE A 27 -3.53 7.72 6.09
CA PHE A 27 -3.07 8.68 5.10
C PHE A 27 -3.55 10.09 5.44
N LYS A 28 -2.65 11.06 5.36
CA LYS A 28 -3.00 12.49 5.42
C LYS A 28 -3.81 12.86 4.18
N ASN A 29 -4.55 13.98 4.25
CA ASN A 29 -5.36 14.47 3.13
C ASN A 29 -6.27 13.39 2.54
N SER A 30 -6.96 12.67 3.43
CA SER A 30 -7.78 11.51 3.10
C SER A 30 -9.14 11.58 3.78
N ARG A 31 -10.16 11.08 3.13
CA ARG A 31 -11.54 11.13 3.65
C ARG A 31 -12.44 10.10 2.95
N ILE A 32 -13.49 9.67 3.64
CA ILE A 32 -14.63 9.00 3.02
C ILE A 32 -15.51 10.07 2.38
N THR A 33 -15.84 9.90 1.11
CA THR A 33 -16.65 10.85 0.34
C THR A 33 -18.10 10.40 0.22
N ARG A 34 -18.35 9.08 0.16
CA ARG A 34 -19.71 8.55 0.01
C ARG A 34 -19.82 7.12 0.52
N VAL A 35 -20.97 6.77 1.07
CA VAL A 35 -21.35 5.41 1.44
C VAL A 35 -22.68 5.06 0.77
N ASN A 36 -22.70 4.02 -0.07
CA ASN A 36 -23.92 3.50 -0.69
C ASN A 36 -24.27 2.16 -0.06
N ARG A 37 -25.57 1.86 -0.01
CA ARG A 37 -26.07 0.64 0.59
C ARG A 37 -26.84 -0.18 -0.43
N TYR A 38 -26.90 -1.48 -0.21
CA TYR A 38 -27.72 -2.38 -1.02
C TYR A 38 -29.18 -1.96 -0.94
N PRO A 39 -29.87 -1.83 -2.09
CA PRO A 39 -31.30 -1.52 -2.14
C PRO A 39 -32.13 -2.75 -1.76
N ASP A 40 -33.42 -2.54 -1.61
CA ASP A 40 -34.42 -3.59 -1.47
C ASP A 40 -34.80 -4.17 -2.86
N ALA A 41 -33.78 -4.57 -3.63
CA ALA A 41 -33.93 -5.15 -4.96
C ALA A 41 -32.68 -5.94 -5.35
N GLY A 42 -32.83 -7.01 -6.10
CA GLY A 42 -31.73 -7.81 -6.66
C GLY A 42 -31.11 -8.81 -5.67
N PHE A 43 -31.77 -9.11 -4.55
CA PHE A 43 -31.28 -10.06 -3.54
C PHE A 43 -30.95 -11.42 -4.14
N GLU A 44 -31.77 -11.91 -5.10
CA GLU A 44 -31.56 -13.19 -5.79
C GLU A 44 -30.24 -13.25 -6.61
N THR A 45 -29.66 -12.08 -6.90
CA THR A 45 -28.40 -11.98 -7.65
C THR A 45 -27.20 -11.77 -6.72
N HIS A 46 -27.28 -10.80 -5.80
CA HIS A 46 -26.14 -10.43 -4.97
C HIS A 46 -26.16 -11.05 -3.58
N HIS A 47 -27.26 -11.63 -3.13
CA HIS A 47 -27.45 -12.30 -1.84
C HIS A 47 -27.06 -11.43 -0.62
N ARG A 48 -27.17 -10.10 -0.73
CA ARG A 48 -26.85 -9.15 0.33
C ARG A 48 -28.13 -8.50 0.86
N PRO A 49 -28.30 -8.39 2.19
CA PRO A 49 -29.50 -7.80 2.76
C PRO A 49 -29.58 -6.30 2.45
N ALA A 50 -30.78 -5.80 2.23
CA ALA A 50 -31.08 -4.38 2.09
C ALA A 50 -30.50 -3.58 3.29
N GLY A 51 -29.92 -2.41 3.01
CA GLY A 51 -29.30 -1.56 4.03
C GLY A 51 -27.85 -1.92 4.40
N MET A 52 -27.36 -3.10 4.03
CA MET A 52 -25.93 -3.41 4.15
C MET A 52 -25.09 -2.45 3.29
N VAL A 53 -23.92 -2.03 3.75
CA VAL A 53 -23.00 -1.22 2.94
C VAL A 53 -22.62 -1.99 1.68
N MET A 54 -22.85 -1.37 0.53
CA MET A 54 -22.49 -1.90 -0.79
C MET A 54 -21.14 -1.35 -1.22
N THR A 55 -21.02 -0.02 -1.32
CA THR A 55 -19.76 0.63 -1.70
C THR A 55 -19.42 1.79 -0.77
N VAL A 56 -18.12 2.01 -0.59
CA VAL A 56 -17.59 3.19 0.08
C VAL A 56 -16.62 3.88 -0.88
N GLU A 57 -16.92 5.12 -1.25
CA GLU A 57 -16.02 5.98 -2.01
C GLU A 57 -15.16 6.76 -1.04
N PHE A 58 -13.87 6.81 -1.29
CA PHE A 58 -12.91 7.52 -0.43
C PHE A 58 -11.72 8.03 -1.22
N GLU A 59 -11.00 8.98 -0.65
CA GLU A 59 -9.78 9.56 -1.20
C GLU A 59 -8.60 9.28 -0.27
N LEU A 60 -7.48 8.89 -0.83
CA LEU A 60 -6.20 8.77 -0.15
C LEU A 60 -5.19 9.66 -0.86
N ASP A 61 -4.73 10.70 -0.18
CA ASP A 61 -3.75 11.66 -0.69
C ASP A 61 -4.06 12.18 -2.10
N GLY A 62 -5.36 12.46 -2.35
CA GLY A 62 -5.88 12.98 -3.62
C GLY A 62 -6.24 11.91 -4.66
N LEU A 63 -5.95 10.63 -4.44
CA LEU A 63 -6.38 9.54 -5.32
C LEU A 63 -7.72 8.97 -4.84
N SER A 64 -8.68 8.88 -5.75
CA SER A 64 -10.02 8.32 -5.46
C SER A 64 -10.02 6.80 -5.54
N PHE A 65 -10.75 6.17 -4.62
CA PHE A 65 -10.97 4.72 -4.52
C PHE A 65 -12.44 4.41 -4.32
N THR A 66 -12.82 3.20 -4.70
CA THR A 66 -14.08 2.56 -4.30
C THR A 66 -13.74 1.27 -3.55
N ALA A 67 -14.29 1.08 -2.36
CA ALA A 67 -14.33 -0.21 -1.69
C ALA A 67 -15.70 -0.84 -1.87
N LEU A 68 -15.78 -2.08 -2.35
CA LEU A 68 -17.00 -2.82 -2.64
C LEU A 68 -17.11 -4.03 -1.70
N ASN A 69 -18.24 -4.21 -1.05
CA ASN A 69 -18.61 -5.46 -0.37
C ASN A 69 -19.28 -6.40 -1.37
N GLY A 70 -18.50 -7.11 -2.15
CA GLY A 70 -19.01 -8.01 -3.20
C GLY A 70 -19.20 -9.46 -2.74
N GLY A 71 -18.54 -9.89 -1.64
CA GLY A 71 -18.59 -11.25 -1.14
C GLY A 71 -17.24 -11.96 -1.12
N PRO A 72 -17.22 -13.24 -0.74
CA PRO A 72 -15.98 -13.98 -0.52
C PRO A 72 -15.34 -14.53 -1.81
N GLU A 73 -15.89 -14.18 -2.98
CA GLU A 73 -15.48 -14.76 -4.27
C GLU A 73 -14.05 -14.43 -4.67
N PHE A 74 -13.57 -13.22 -4.28
CA PHE A 74 -12.23 -12.75 -4.63
C PHE A 74 -11.43 -12.34 -3.40
N THR A 75 -10.12 -12.56 -3.48
CA THR A 75 -9.15 -12.11 -2.47
C THR A 75 -8.03 -11.32 -3.16
N PHE A 76 -7.42 -10.40 -2.42
CA PHE A 76 -6.27 -9.65 -2.92
C PHE A 76 -5.07 -10.56 -3.15
N ASN A 77 -4.23 -10.19 -4.12
CA ASN A 77 -2.97 -10.83 -4.41
C ASN A 77 -1.92 -9.79 -4.82
N GLU A 78 -0.69 -10.25 -5.08
CA GLU A 78 0.46 -9.40 -5.36
C GLU A 78 0.52 -8.85 -6.80
N ALA A 79 -0.40 -9.25 -7.68
CA ALA A 79 -0.42 -8.79 -9.08
C ALA A 79 -0.76 -7.30 -9.20
N VAL A 80 -1.43 -6.75 -8.19
CA VAL A 80 -1.68 -5.30 -8.04
C VAL A 80 -1.21 -4.87 -6.68
N SER A 81 -0.48 -3.77 -6.63
CA SER A 81 -0.05 -3.12 -5.38
C SER A 81 -0.22 -1.61 -5.47
N LEU A 82 -0.37 -0.97 -4.34
CA LEU A 82 -0.37 0.47 -4.22
C LEU A 82 1.00 0.94 -3.74
N GLN A 83 1.57 1.93 -4.42
CA GLN A 83 2.87 2.50 -4.05
C GLN A 83 2.66 3.75 -3.19
N LYS A 84 3.25 3.76 -1.99
CA LYS A 84 3.40 4.96 -1.17
C LYS A 84 4.83 5.46 -1.28
N PHE A 85 5.00 6.56 -1.99
CA PHE A 85 6.26 7.27 -2.06
C PHE A 85 6.45 8.11 -0.80
N CYS A 86 7.61 7.96 -0.16
CA CYS A 86 7.95 8.58 1.13
C CYS A 86 9.15 9.51 0.95
N LYS A 87 9.03 10.72 1.48
CA LYS A 87 10.08 11.76 1.34
C LYS A 87 11.32 11.49 2.20
N ASP A 88 11.17 10.75 3.30
CA ASP A 88 12.23 10.47 4.27
C ASP A 88 11.99 9.15 5.01
N GLN A 89 13.00 8.72 5.81
CA GLN A 89 12.93 7.50 6.61
C GLN A 89 11.80 7.53 7.63
N GLN A 90 11.47 8.69 8.18
CA GLN A 90 10.39 8.81 9.18
C GLN A 90 9.02 8.50 8.57
N GLU A 91 8.77 8.93 7.32
CA GLU A 91 7.56 8.54 6.60
C GLU A 91 7.55 7.06 6.24
N ILE A 92 8.69 6.48 5.82
CA ILE A 92 8.81 5.03 5.57
C ILE A 92 8.43 4.27 6.83
N ASP A 93 9.03 4.61 7.98
CA ASP A 93 8.76 3.95 9.26
C ASP A 93 7.29 4.04 9.63
N TYR A 94 6.70 5.23 9.50
CA TYR A 94 5.29 5.46 9.81
C TYR A 94 4.35 4.59 8.96
N TYR A 95 4.49 4.64 7.62
CA TYR A 95 3.59 3.89 6.74
C TYR A 95 3.84 2.39 6.81
N TRP A 96 5.10 1.96 6.95
CA TRP A 96 5.44 0.57 7.15
C TRP A 96 4.76 -0.02 8.39
N ASP A 97 4.87 0.67 9.52
CA ASP A 97 4.29 0.21 10.79
C ASP A 97 2.76 0.23 10.76
N LYS A 98 2.17 1.29 10.19
CA LYS A 98 0.72 1.43 10.14
C LYS A 98 0.07 0.45 9.17
N LEU A 99 0.58 0.32 7.95
CA LEU A 99 0.03 -0.57 6.93
C LEU A 99 0.36 -2.04 7.23
N GLY A 100 1.53 -2.33 7.79
CA GLY A 100 1.94 -3.68 8.15
C GLY A 100 1.25 -4.26 9.38
N ALA A 101 0.60 -3.40 10.18
CA ALA A 101 -0.07 -3.82 11.42
C ALA A 101 -1.22 -4.82 11.15
N GLY A 102 -1.05 -6.05 11.61
CA GLY A 102 -2.02 -7.15 11.41
C GLY A 102 -1.93 -7.83 10.03
N GLY A 103 -0.97 -7.45 9.19
CA GLY A 103 -0.67 -8.11 7.93
C GLY A 103 0.26 -9.32 8.10
N ASP A 104 0.51 -10.05 7.00
CA ASP A 104 1.40 -11.22 7.01
C ASP A 104 2.87 -10.79 6.97
N PRO A 105 3.68 -11.05 8.02
CA PRO A 105 5.10 -10.69 8.04
C PRO A 105 5.95 -11.48 7.02
N LYS A 106 5.43 -12.58 6.45
CA LYS A 106 6.11 -13.34 5.39
C LYS A 106 6.00 -12.64 4.02
N ALA A 107 5.02 -11.75 3.85
CA ALA A 107 4.86 -10.96 2.65
C ALA A 107 5.78 -9.73 2.59
N GLN A 108 6.63 -9.54 3.60
CA GLN A 108 7.51 -8.38 3.70
C GLN A 108 8.85 -8.63 3.00
N ALA A 109 9.13 -7.88 1.93
CA ALA A 109 10.40 -7.92 1.20
C ALA A 109 10.60 -6.65 0.37
N CYS A 110 11.78 -6.04 0.38
CA CYS A 110 12.17 -4.92 -0.51
C CYS A 110 11.16 -3.77 -0.55
N GLY A 111 10.62 -3.37 0.60
CA GLY A 111 9.60 -2.32 0.70
C GLY A 111 8.17 -2.81 0.46
N TRP A 112 7.97 -4.06 0.08
CA TRP A 112 6.65 -4.67 -0.05
C TRP A 112 6.13 -5.18 1.28
N LEU A 113 4.82 -5.05 1.48
CA LEU A 113 4.07 -5.66 2.57
C LEU A 113 2.63 -5.95 2.14
N LYS A 114 1.95 -6.83 2.86
CA LYS A 114 0.48 -6.95 2.83
C LYS A 114 -0.11 -6.36 4.09
N ASP A 115 -1.21 -5.62 3.95
CA ASP A 115 -1.95 -5.14 5.10
C ASP A 115 -2.86 -6.24 5.68
N ARG A 116 -3.59 -5.89 6.74
CA ARG A 116 -4.52 -6.81 7.43
C ARG A 116 -5.65 -7.37 6.56
N TYR A 117 -5.93 -6.72 5.43
CA TYR A 117 -6.94 -7.17 4.45
C TYR A 117 -6.32 -7.97 3.31
N GLY A 118 -5.00 -8.11 3.29
CA GLY A 118 -4.25 -8.80 2.25
C GLY A 118 -3.92 -7.93 1.02
N LEU A 119 -4.27 -6.64 1.03
CA LEU A 119 -3.90 -5.71 -0.03
C LEU A 119 -2.39 -5.45 0.01
N SER A 120 -1.75 -5.54 -1.16
CA SER A 120 -0.32 -5.34 -1.31
C SER A 120 0.04 -3.86 -1.43
N TRP A 121 1.05 -3.47 -0.68
CA TRP A 121 1.63 -2.12 -0.67
C TRP A 121 3.12 -2.16 -0.93
N GLN A 122 3.62 -1.09 -1.54
CA GLN A 122 5.04 -0.80 -1.64
C GLN A 122 5.30 0.53 -0.92
N VAL A 123 6.09 0.48 0.16
CA VAL A 123 6.51 1.68 0.90
C VAL A 123 7.93 1.99 0.50
N VAL A 124 8.09 2.98 -0.37
CA VAL A 124 9.35 3.24 -1.08
C VAL A 124 9.75 4.73 -0.99
N PRO A 125 11.06 5.05 -1.01
CA PRO A 125 11.51 6.44 -1.05
C PRO A 125 11.12 7.14 -2.35
N GLU A 126 10.80 8.44 -2.27
CA GLU A 126 10.73 9.31 -3.44
C GLU A 126 12.11 9.40 -4.12
N GLY A 127 12.12 9.44 -5.46
CA GLY A 127 13.35 9.62 -6.24
C GLY A 127 14.32 8.43 -6.22
N MET A 128 13.91 7.28 -5.69
CA MET A 128 14.74 6.08 -5.66
C MET A 128 15.12 5.59 -7.06
N ASP A 129 14.26 5.81 -8.04
CA ASP A 129 14.48 5.49 -9.46
C ASP A 129 15.69 6.21 -10.05
N GLU A 130 15.98 7.43 -9.63
CA GLU A 130 17.18 8.16 -10.08
C GLU A 130 18.49 7.45 -9.69
N MET A 131 18.53 6.77 -8.53
CA MET A 131 19.69 5.98 -8.09
C MET A 131 19.94 4.76 -8.99
N PHE A 132 18.90 4.22 -9.62
CA PHE A 132 18.97 3.04 -10.49
C PHE A 132 18.90 3.35 -11.98
N LYS A 133 18.94 4.62 -12.38
CA LYS A 133 18.78 5.06 -13.76
C LYS A 133 19.91 4.55 -14.69
N ASP A 134 21.13 4.40 -14.19
CA ASP A 134 22.23 3.73 -14.87
C ASP A 134 22.38 2.30 -14.34
N GLU A 135 21.75 1.35 -15.02
CA GLU A 135 21.76 -0.07 -14.66
C GLU A 135 23.16 -0.70 -14.73
N THR A 136 24.10 -0.08 -15.44
CA THR A 136 25.48 -0.57 -15.59
C THR A 136 26.37 -0.08 -14.45
N SER A 137 25.94 0.93 -13.71
CA SER A 137 26.71 1.54 -12.62
C SER A 137 27.03 0.53 -11.51
N PRO A 138 28.30 0.39 -11.12
CA PRO A 138 28.66 -0.41 -9.94
C PRO A 138 27.99 0.08 -8.65
N ASN A 139 27.69 1.38 -8.56
CA ASN A 139 27.01 1.98 -7.43
C ASN A 139 25.54 1.51 -7.36
N ALA A 140 24.83 1.57 -8.50
CA ALA A 140 23.45 1.09 -8.59
C ALA A 140 23.35 -0.41 -8.25
N LYS A 141 24.28 -1.22 -8.74
CA LYS A 141 24.33 -2.66 -8.42
C LYS A 141 24.46 -2.92 -6.92
N ARG A 142 25.37 -2.22 -6.23
CA ARG A 142 25.54 -2.37 -4.78
C ARG A 142 24.28 -1.94 -4.01
N ALA A 143 23.67 -0.82 -4.40
CA ALA A 143 22.43 -0.35 -3.80
C ALA A 143 21.29 -1.36 -3.99
N MET A 144 21.15 -1.94 -5.18
CA MET A 144 20.17 -2.99 -5.48
C MET A 144 20.39 -4.24 -4.64
N GLU A 145 21.64 -4.71 -4.54
CA GLU A 145 22.00 -5.88 -3.71
C GLU A 145 21.70 -5.66 -2.23
N ALA A 146 21.88 -4.43 -1.73
CA ALA A 146 21.51 -4.06 -0.36
C ALA A 146 19.99 -4.07 -0.19
N MET A 147 19.26 -3.41 -1.09
CA MET A 147 17.80 -3.33 -1.05
C MET A 147 17.14 -4.71 -1.07
N LEU A 148 17.61 -5.62 -1.93
CA LEU A 148 17.05 -6.98 -2.07
C LEU A 148 17.17 -7.82 -0.79
N LYS A 149 18.01 -7.43 0.17
CA LYS A 149 18.16 -8.09 1.48
C LYS A 149 17.27 -7.48 2.56
N MET A 150 16.61 -6.35 2.27
CA MET A 150 15.77 -5.64 3.23
C MET A 150 14.33 -6.17 3.22
N LYS A 151 13.64 -5.99 4.33
CA LYS A 151 12.18 -5.98 4.40
C LYS A 151 11.68 -4.55 4.25
N LYS A 152 11.77 -3.77 5.32
CA LYS A 152 11.58 -2.33 5.29
C LYS A 152 12.80 -1.66 4.68
N ILE A 153 12.57 -0.68 3.82
CA ILE A 153 13.66 0.10 3.23
C ILE A 153 14.35 0.95 4.30
N ASP A 154 15.69 0.85 4.34
CA ASP A 154 16.59 1.74 5.08
C ASP A 154 17.35 2.61 4.07
N MET A 155 16.96 3.89 3.98
CA MET A 155 17.53 4.84 3.02
C MET A 155 19.02 5.06 3.28
N ALA A 156 19.44 5.09 4.55
CA ALA A 156 20.85 5.31 4.91
C ALA A 156 21.71 4.12 4.51
N GLU A 157 21.20 2.89 4.66
CA GLU A 157 21.90 1.67 4.25
C GLU A 157 22.05 1.61 2.73
N ILE A 158 20.96 1.90 1.98
CA ILE A 158 21.00 1.94 0.51
C ILE A 158 22.02 2.99 0.04
N GLN A 159 22.04 4.19 0.64
CA GLN A 159 22.99 5.24 0.29
C GLN A 159 24.42 4.83 0.59
N ARG A 160 24.68 4.19 1.74
CA ARG A 160 26.02 3.65 2.07
C ARG A 160 26.48 2.63 1.05
N ALA A 161 25.60 1.71 0.67
CA ALA A 161 25.92 0.71 -0.35
C ALA A 161 26.19 1.34 -1.71
N TYR A 162 25.39 2.33 -2.12
CA TYR A 162 25.61 3.10 -3.33
C TYR A 162 26.99 3.76 -3.36
N ASP A 163 27.39 4.42 -2.26
CA ASP A 163 28.67 5.10 -2.11
C ASP A 163 29.88 4.12 -1.99
N GLY A 164 29.65 2.82 -1.89
CA GLY A 164 30.70 1.82 -1.70
C GLY A 164 31.32 1.83 -0.31
N LYS A 165 30.60 2.36 0.69
CA LYS A 165 31.06 2.39 2.08
C LYS A 165 30.60 1.11 2.79
N SER A 166 31.54 0.28 3.26
CA SER A 166 31.19 -0.89 4.09
C SER A 166 30.58 -0.46 5.42
N LEU A 167 29.68 -1.31 5.97
CA LEU A 167 29.30 -1.19 7.38
C LEU A 167 30.58 -1.19 8.22
N GLN A 168 30.87 -0.10 8.91
CA GLN A 168 31.78 -0.18 10.04
C GLN A 168 31.08 -1.05 11.08
N THR A 169 31.48 -2.30 11.18
CA THR A 169 31.17 -3.12 12.35
C THR A 169 31.62 -2.34 13.55
N ALA A 170 30.67 -1.81 14.32
CA ALA A 170 30.97 -1.27 15.62
C ALA A 170 31.53 -2.46 16.44
N THR A 171 32.86 -2.50 16.54
CA THR A 171 33.55 -3.38 17.48
C THR A 171 33.24 -2.83 18.87
N VAL A 172 32.39 -3.54 19.62
CA VAL A 172 32.18 -3.35 21.05
C VAL A 172 33.28 -4.08 21.80
#